data_70e72af24b927ff54f705ecf0361d377
#
_entry.id   70e72af24b927ff54f705ecf0361d377
#
_cell.length_a   1.000
_cell.length_b   1.000
_cell.length_c   1.000
_cell.angle_alpha   90.00
_cell.angle_beta   90.00
_cell.angle_gamma   90.00
#
_symmetry.space_group_name_H-M   'P 1'
#
loop_
_entity.id
_entity.type
_entity.pdbx_description
1 polymer ?
#
loop_
_entity_poly.entity_id
_entity_poly.type
_entity_poly.pdbx_seq_one_letter_code
_entity_poly.pdbx_strand_id
1 'polypeptide(L)'
;MKDQQELILDYKNHTTYIKINRPPNNYFDADLICQIADILEKMDQDDNCRSIILHSEGKHFCAGADFTKSNFKNESEAYSALYDQAVRMFRTKKPIIAVVQGAAVGGGLGVALAADFRIACMESRFSANFAKLGFHQGFGTLLPFPE
;
A
#
# COMPACT_ATOMS: atom_id res chain seq x y z
N MET A 1 -8.37 -18.71 -17.86
CA MET A 1 -8.63 -17.95 -16.61
C MET A 1 -8.47 -16.49 -16.96
N LYS A 2 -9.45 -15.64 -16.68
CA LYS A 2 -9.29 -14.19 -16.89
C LYS A 2 -8.26 -13.72 -15.85
N ASP A 3 -7.16 -13.13 -16.30
CA ASP A 3 -6.23 -12.44 -15.42
C ASP A 3 -7.02 -11.38 -14.64
N GLN A 4 -7.22 -11.62 -13.36
CA GLN A 4 -7.93 -10.67 -12.50
C GLN A 4 -6.99 -9.48 -12.31
N GLN A 5 -7.41 -8.32 -12.77
CA GLN A 5 -6.63 -7.10 -12.61
C GLN A 5 -6.40 -6.82 -11.12
N GLU A 6 -5.14 -6.78 -10.69
CA GLU A 6 -4.76 -6.67 -9.28
C GLU A 6 -4.91 -5.25 -8.71
N LEU A 7 -4.86 -4.25 -9.59
CA LEU A 7 -5.18 -2.85 -9.31
C LEU A 7 -6.28 -2.38 -10.24
N ILE A 8 -7.29 -1.74 -9.68
CA ILE A 8 -8.39 -1.13 -10.44
C ILE A 8 -8.33 0.37 -10.23
N LEU A 9 -8.34 1.11 -11.34
CA LEU A 9 -8.32 2.58 -11.32
C LEU A 9 -9.68 3.12 -11.73
N ASP A 10 -10.14 4.13 -11.02
CA ASP A 10 -11.30 4.93 -11.36
C ASP A 10 -11.01 6.42 -11.16
N TYR A 11 -11.68 7.28 -11.91
CA TYR A 11 -11.47 8.73 -11.92
C TYR A 11 -12.81 9.44 -11.79
N LYS A 12 -12.94 10.26 -10.74
CA LYS A 12 -14.16 11.02 -10.51
C LYS A 12 -13.86 12.34 -9.81
N ASN A 13 -14.37 13.44 -10.35
CA ASN A 13 -14.30 14.77 -9.72
C ASN A 13 -12.89 15.16 -9.27
N HIS A 14 -11.90 15.05 -10.16
CA HIS A 14 -10.48 15.32 -9.88
C HIS A 14 -9.83 14.41 -8.83
N THR A 15 -10.46 13.29 -8.52
CA THR A 15 -9.94 12.29 -7.58
C THR A 15 -9.65 10.99 -8.32
N THR A 16 -8.46 10.44 -8.11
CA THR A 16 -8.09 9.11 -8.58
C THR A 16 -8.36 8.10 -7.47
N TYR A 17 -9.09 7.06 -7.79
CA TYR A 17 -9.34 5.93 -6.90
C TYR A 17 -8.45 4.77 -7.32
N ILE A 18 -7.59 4.33 -6.41
CA ILE A 18 -6.72 3.17 -6.59
C ILE A 18 -7.24 2.05 -5.69
N LYS A 19 -7.77 0.99 -6.29
CA LYS A 19 -8.30 -0.14 -5.54
C LYS A 19 -7.37 -1.33 -5.66
N ILE A 20 -6.84 -1.81 -4.52
CA ILE A 20 -6.13 -3.08 -4.42
C ILE A 20 -7.16 -4.22 -4.54
N ASN A 21 -6.96 -5.14 -5.48
CA ASN A 21 -7.91 -6.18 -5.81
C ASN A 21 -7.28 -7.57 -5.75
N ARG A 22 -6.80 -7.94 -4.57
CA ARG A 22 -6.24 -9.28 -4.22
C ARG A 22 -6.96 -9.88 -3.00
N PRO A 23 -8.34 -9.94 -3.01
CA PRO A 23 -9.07 -10.46 -1.86
C PRO A 23 -8.72 -11.93 -1.59
N PRO A 24 -8.93 -12.43 -0.35
CA PRO A 24 -9.55 -11.73 0.79
C PRO A 24 -8.59 -10.88 1.60
N ASN A 25 -7.29 -11.12 1.54
CA ASN A 25 -6.27 -10.55 2.43
C ASN A 25 -5.52 -9.36 1.84
N ASN A 26 -5.59 -9.16 0.53
CA ASN A 26 -4.88 -8.10 -0.20
C ASN A 26 -3.37 -8.05 0.15
N TYR A 27 -2.73 -9.22 0.22
CA TYR A 27 -1.28 -9.29 0.38
C TYR A 27 -0.59 -8.61 -0.81
N PHE A 28 0.48 -7.90 -0.52
CA PHE A 28 1.28 -7.27 -1.55
C PHE A 28 2.66 -7.91 -1.69
N ASP A 29 3.25 -7.73 -2.85
CA ASP A 29 4.63 -8.02 -3.21
C ASP A 29 5.28 -6.76 -3.78
N ALA A 30 6.56 -6.84 -4.15
CA ALA A 30 7.29 -5.72 -4.72
C ALA A 30 6.64 -5.20 -6.02
N ASP A 31 6.08 -6.10 -6.83
CA ASP A 31 5.45 -5.73 -8.10
C ASP A 31 4.18 -4.90 -7.89
N LEU A 32 3.33 -5.27 -6.93
CA LEU A 32 2.13 -4.49 -6.62
C LEU A 32 2.48 -3.10 -6.08
N ILE A 33 3.46 -3.02 -5.18
CA ILE A 33 3.91 -1.73 -4.63
C ILE A 33 4.55 -0.87 -5.73
N CYS A 34 5.33 -1.46 -6.64
CA CYS A 34 5.86 -0.77 -7.80
C CYS A 34 4.75 -0.18 -8.67
N GLN A 35 3.73 -0.97 -9.00
CA GLN A 35 2.59 -0.50 -9.79
C GLN A 35 1.83 0.64 -9.09
N ILE A 36 1.63 0.57 -7.76
CA ILE A 36 1.01 1.66 -7.00
C ILE A 36 1.90 2.92 -7.07
N ALA A 37 3.21 2.79 -6.85
CA ALA A 37 4.15 3.90 -6.91
C ALA A 37 4.17 4.55 -8.31
N ASP A 38 4.17 3.77 -9.38
CA ASP A 38 4.11 4.27 -10.77
C ASP A 38 2.82 5.07 -11.02
N ILE A 39 1.69 4.60 -10.51
CA ILE A 39 0.41 5.32 -10.61
C ILE A 39 0.48 6.63 -9.83
N LEU A 40 1.01 6.62 -8.61
CA LEU A 40 1.15 7.82 -7.77
C LEU A 40 2.04 8.87 -8.45
N GLU A 41 3.19 8.48 -8.99
CA GLU A 41 4.08 9.36 -9.73
C GLU A 41 3.43 9.94 -10.99
N LYS A 42 2.64 9.12 -11.70
CA LYS A 42 1.86 9.59 -12.85
C LYS A 42 0.79 10.60 -12.43
N MET A 43 0.11 10.36 -11.31
CA MET A 43 -0.90 11.28 -10.79
C MET A 43 -0.29 12.60 -10.31
N ASP A 44 0.94 12.59 -9.81
CA ASP A 44 1.66 13.82 -9.45
C ASP A 44 1.88 14.76 -10.64
N GLN A 45 1.97 14.22 -11.85
CA GLN A 45 2.12 14.98 -13.09
C GLN A 45 0.79 15.34 -13.78
N ASP A 46 -0.33 14.78 -13.32
CA ASP A 46 -1.64 15.02 -13.93
C ASP A 46 -2.35 16.19 -13.24
N ASP A 47 -2.44 17.33 -13.91
CA ASP A 47 -3.12 18.53 -13.41
C ASP A 47 -4.62 18.32 -13.13
N ASN A 48 -5.24 17.32 -13.74
CA ASN A 48 -6.64 16.97 -13.49
C ASN A 48 -6.83 16.16 -12.20
N CYS A 49 -5.78 15.51 -11.69
CA CYS A 49 -5.82 14.83 -10.41
C CYS A 49 -5.46 15.79 -9.28
N ARG A 50 -6.33 15.92 -8.28
CA ARG A 50 -6.11 16.79 -7.10
C ARG A 50 -5.99 16.02 -5.80
N SER A 51 -6.48 14.78 -5.76
CA SER A 51 -6.41 13.90 -4.61
C SER A 51 -6.46 12.44 -5.03
N ILE A 52 -6.00 11.57 -4.15
CA ILE A 52 -5.95 10.13 -4.40
C ILE A 52 -6.64 9.41 -3.25
N ILE A 53 -7.49 8.44 -3.58
CA ILE A 53 -8.09 7.53 -2.61
C ILE A 53 -7.48 6.15 -2.84
N LEU A 54 -6.82 5.63 -1.82
CA LEU A 54 -6.29 4.27 -1.80
C LEU A 54 -7.21 3.39 -0.96
N HIS A 55 -7.79 2.39 -1.57
CA HIS A 55 -8.70 1.46 -0.91
C HIS A 55 -8.50 0.04 -1.43
N SER A 56 -9.24 -0.92 -0.92
CA SER A 56 -9.09 -2.31 -1.33
C SER A 56 -10.42 -3.05 -1.43
N GLU A 57 -10.44 -4.13 -2.20
CA GLU A 57 -11.58 -5.02 -2.34
C GLU A 57 -11.68 -5.98 -1.14
N GLY A 58 -12.89 -6.35 -0.77
CA GLY A 58 -13.17 -7.39 0.22
C GLY A 58 -13.03 -6.95 1.68
N LYS A 59 -12.69 -7.90 2.54
CA LYS A 59 -12.79 -7.76 4.00
C LYS A 59 -11.65 -6.95 4.63
N HIS A 60 -10.45 -7.03 4.08
CA HIS A 60 -9.24 -6.46 4.65
C HIS A 60 -8.61 -5.43 3.73
N PHE A 61 -8.09 -4.36 4.30
CA PHE A 61 -7.34 -3.37 3.55
C PHE A 61 -6.06 -3.98 2.99
N CYS A 62 -5.19 -4.47 3.86
CA CYS A 62 -3.98 -5.19 3.48
C CYS A 62 -3.41 -5.92 4.70
N ALA A 63 -3.30 -7.23 4.62
CA ALA A 63 -2.84 -8.07 5.73
C ALA A 63 -1.32 -8.29 5.77
N GLY A 64 -0.55 -7.59 4.91
CA GLY A 64 0.91 -7.62 4.90
C GLY A 64 1.52 -8.00 3.57
N ALA A 65 2.82 -8.31 3.60
CA ALA A 65 3.58 -8.72 2.43
C ALA A 65 3.48 -10.22 2.15
N ASP A 66 3.44 -10.58 0.88
CA ASP A 66 3.55 -11.95 0.40
C ASP A 66 4.99 -12.20 -0.12
N PHE A 67 5.79 -12.90 0.66
CA PHE A 67 7.15 -13.25 0.28
C PHE A 67 7.24 -14.59 -0.47
N THR A 68 6.12 -15.32 -0.61
CA THR A 68 6.12 -16.64 -1.26
C THR A 68 6.24 -16.56 -2.78
N LYS A 69 5.89 -15.42 -3.37
CA LYS A 69 5.91 -15.16 -4.81
C LYS A 69 7.21 -14.52 -5.33
N SER A 70 8.21 -14.30 -4.45
CA SER A 70 9.42 -13.61 -4.87
C SER A 70 10.30 -14.51 -5.74
N ASN A 71 10.64 -14.06 -6.96
CA ASN A 71 11.64 -14.67 -7.85
C ASN A 71 13.09 -14.30 -7.45
N PHE A 72 13.29 -13.74 -6.28
CA PHE A 72 14.59 -13.28 -5.80
C PHE A 72 15.43 -14.47 -5.30
N LYS A 73 16.73 -14.39 -5.51
CA LYS A 73 17.68 -15.44 -5.13
C LYS A 73 17.80 -15.61 -3.62
N ASN A 74 17.45 -14.56 -2.85
CA ASN A 74 17.44 -14.58 -1.39
C ASN A 74 16.43 -13.55 -0.85
N GLU A 75 16.05 -13.74 0.42
CA GLU A 75 15.08 -12.86 1.10
C GLU A 75 15.56 -11.41 1.19
N SER A 76 16.86 -11.17 1.39
CA SER A 76 17.43 -9.83 1.50
C SER A 76 17.22 -8.99 0.23
N GLU A 77 17.38 -9.58 -0.95
CA GLU A 77 17.12 -8.90 -2.22
C GLU A 77 15.63 -8.58 -2.39
N ALA A 78 14.75 -9.51 -1.99
CA ALA A 78 13.32 -9.30 -2.03
C ALA A 78 12.88 -8.14 -1.12
N TYR A 79 13.43 -8.07 0.09
CA TYR A 79 13.17 -6.97 1.02
C TYR A 79 13.68 -5.64 0.48
N SER A 80 14.92 -5.58 -0.03
CA SER A 80 15.50 -4.36 -0.59
C SER A 80 14.63 -3.82 -1.74
N ALA A 81 14.28 -4.67 -2.69
CA ALA A 81 13.43 -4.29 -3.81
C ALA A 81 12.07 -3.75 -3.36
N LEU A 82 11.45 -4.39 -2.37
CA LEU A 82 10.18 -3.94 -1.81
C LEU A 82 10.29 -2.57 -1.16
N TYR A 83 11.32 -2.34 -0.34
CA TYR A 83 11.51 -1.07 0.36
C TYR A 83 11.85 0.07 -0.59
N ASP A 84 12.59 -0.17 -1.65
CA ASP A 84 12.87 0.83 -2.68
C ASP A 84 11.56 1.36 -3.31
N GLN A 85 10.62 0.46 -3.59
CA GLN A 85 9.31 0.84 -4.11
C GLN A 85 8.46 1.56 -3.04
N ALA A 86 8.51 1.09 -1.79
CA ALA A 86 7.79 1.71 -0.69
C ALA A 86 8.19 3.18 -0.47
N VAL A 87 9.49 3.49 -0.53
CA VAL A 87 10.00 4.87 -0.42
C VAL A 87 9.40 5.79 -1.47
N ARG A 88 9.16 5.30 -2.69
CA ARG A 88 8.52 6.07 -3.76
C ARG A 88 7.11 6.52 -3.38
N MET A 89 6.32 5.67 -2.70
CA MET A 89 4.98 6.04 -2.24
C MET A 89 5.01 7.24 -1.28
N PHE A 90 6.00 7.30 -0.37
CA PHE A 90 6.14 8.41 0.59
C PHE A 90 6.60 9.73 -0.05
N ARG A 91 7.00 9.72 -1.32
CA ARG A 91 7.39 10.93 -2.08
C ARG A 91 6.25 11.57 -2.85
N THR A 92 5.07 10.97 -2.82
CA THR A 92 3.88 11.50 -3.52
C THR A 92 3.55 12.91 -3.01
N LYS A 93 3.28 13.82 -3.94
CA LYS A 93 3.02 15.24 -3.65
C LYS A 93 1.54 15.53 -3.45
N LYS A 94 0.66 14.74 -4.06
CA LYS A 94 -0.78 14.92 -3.94
C LYS A 94 -1.31 14.22 -2.70
N PRO A 95 -2.32 14.80 -2.03
CA PRO A 95 -2.90 14.18 -0.84
C PRO A 95 -3.48 12.81 -1.14
N ILE A 96 -3.10 11.84 -0.32
CA ILE A 96 -3.62 10.47 -0.36
C ILE A 96 -4.49 10.23 0.86
N ILE A 97 -5.69 9.67 0.64
CA ILE A 97 -6.59 9.20 1.69
C ILE A 97 -6.66 7.68 1.60
N ALA A 98 -6.22 6.98 2.64
CA ALA A 98 -6.41 5.54 2.74
C ALA A 98 -7.77 5.22 3.40
N VAL A 99 -8.59 4.41 2.73
CA VAL A 99 -9.85 3.91 3.27
C VAL A 99 -9.61 2.49 3.78
N VAL A 100 -9.52 2.35 5.10
CA VAL A 100 -9.08 1.14 5.77
C VAL A 100 -10.28 0.41 6.39
N GLN A 101 -10.66 -0.72 5.80
CA GLN A 101 -11.57 -1.68 6.40
C GLN A 101 -10.80 -2.92 6.86
N GLY A 102 -11.23 -3.56 7.96
CA GLY A 102 -10.61 -4.78 8.46
C GLY A 102 -9.13 -4.61 8.80
N ALA A 103 -8.28 -5.53 8.34
CA ALA A 103 -6.88 -5.57 8.73
C ALA A 103 -5.98 -4.64 7.88
N ALA A 104 -5.12 -3.88 8.56
CA ALA A 104 -3.93 -3.21 8.03
C ALA A 104 -2.75 -3.63 8.93
N VAL A 105 -1.99 -4.64 8.52
CA VAL A 105 -1.04 -5.36 9.39
C VAL A 105 0.36 -5.40 8.77
N GLY A 106 1.38 -5.21 9.59
CA GLY A 106 2.78 -5.22 9.15
C GLY A 106 3.03 -4.22 8.03
N GLY A 107 3.51 -4.68 6.88
CA GLY A 107 3.67 -3.83 5.69
C GLY A 107 2.35 -3.23 5.18
N GLY A 108 1.20 -3.89 5.42
CA GLY A 108 -0.12 -3.33 5.11
C GLY A 108 -0.45 -2.10 5.96
N LEU A 109 0.02 -2.04 7.21
CA LEU A 109 0.01 -0.82 7.99
C LEU A 109 0.90 0.24 7.35
N GLY A 110 2.09 -0.12 6.87
CA GLY A 110 2.99 0.79 6.16
C GLY A 110 2.33 1.42 4.92
N VAL A 111 1.61 0.62 4.13
CA VAL A 111 0.83 1.12 2.98
C VAL A 111 -0.21 2.16 3.44
N ALA A 112 -0.92 1.89 4.54
CA ALA A 112 -1.88 2.85 5.10
C ALA A 112 -1.21 4.12 5.64
N LEU A 113 0.03 4.00 6.18
CA LEU A 113 0.80 5.12 6.70
C LEU A 113 1.44 5.98 5.60
N ALA A 114 1.63 5.45 4.39
CA ALA A 114 2.06 6.25 3.24
C ALA A 114 1.02 7.29 2.81
N ALA A 115 -0.24 7.13 3.22
CA ALA A 115 -1.29 8.12 2.99
C ALA A 115 -1.21 9.26 4.03
N ASP A 116 -1.66 10.47 3.64
CA ASP A 116 -1.76 11.63 4.54
C ASP A 116 -2.90 11.46 5.53
N PHE A 117 -4.03 10.92 5.07
CA PHE A 117 -5.23 10.71 5.88
C PHE A 117 -5.68 9.26 5.84
N ARG A 118 -6.29 8.81 6.92
CA ARG A 118 -6.89 7.47 7.04
C ARG A 118 -8.33 7.59 7.50
N ILE A 119 -9.23 6.91 6.78
CA ILE A 119 -10.62 6.71 7.17
C ILE A 119 -10.74 5.25 7.60
N ALA A 120 -11.22 5.01 8.80
CA ALA A 120 -11.35 3.69 9.38
C ALA A 120 -12.79 3.42 9.80
N CYS A 121 -13.17 2.15 9.87
CA CYS A 121 -14.44 1.69 10.43
C CYS A 121 -14.22 0.96 11.76
N MET A 122 -15.31 0.56 12.43
CA MET A 122 -15.24 -0.12 13.73
C MET A 122 -14.49 -1.45 13.66
N GLU A 123 -14.50 -2.09 12.51
CA GLU A 123 -13.84 -3.39 12.25
C GLU A 123 -12.35 -3.24 11.91
N SER A 124 -11.87 -2.01 11.73
CA SER A 124 -10.47 -1.78 11.37
C SER A 124 -9.51 -2.24 12.46
N ARG A 125 -8.43 -2.89 12.06
CA ARG A 125 -7.39 -3.42 12.94
C ARG A 125 -6.03 -3.02 12.40
N PHE A 126 -5.33 -2.18 13.14
CA PHE A 126 -3.98 -1.73 12.82
C PHE A 126 -2.97 -2.48 13.69
N SER A 127 -1.94 -3.07 13.09
CA SER A 127 -0.93 -3.81 13.85
C SER A 127 0.45 -3.75 13.19
N ALA A 128 1.43 -3.27 13.94
CA ALA A 128 2.85 -3.33 13.59
C ALA A 128 3.45 -4.64 14.14
N ASN A 129 3.07 -5.79 13.60
CA ASN A 129 3.40 -7.11 14.13
C ASN A 129 4.81 -7.62 13.79
N PHE A 130 5.70 -6.79 13.28
CA PHE A 130 7.05 -7.17 12.83
C PHE A 130 7.83 -7.94 13.89
N ALA A 131 7.88 -7.43 15.13
CA ALA A 131 8.60 -8.07 16.23
C ALA A 131 8.05 -9.46 16.58
N LYS A 132 6.73 -9.70 16.42
CA LYS A 132 6.13 -11.01 16.64
C LYS A 132 6.58 -12.05 15.62
N LEU A 133 7.02 -11.60 14.45
CA LEU A 133 7.51 -12.42 13.36
C LEU A 133 9.06 -12.49 13.34
N GLY A 134 9.74 -11.86 14.31
CA GLY A 134 11.17 -11.80 14.37
C GLY A 134 11.82 -10.81 13.40
N PHE A 135 11.04 -9.87 12.84
CA PHE A 135 11.55 -8.86 11.93
C PHE A 135 11.74 -7.51 12.60
N HIS A 136 12.70 -6.74 12.09
CA HIS A 136 12.79 -5.31 12.39
C HIS A 136 11.62 -4.57 11.74
N GLN A 137 11.17 -3.50 12.36
CA GLN A 137 10.11 -2.66 11.79
C GLN A 137 10.55 -2.06 10.46
N GLY A 138 9.63 -2.00 9.50
CA GLY A 138 9.89 -1.51 8.15
C GLY A 138 8.70 -0.77 7.56
N PHE A 139 8.78 -0.47 6.25
CA PHE A 139 7.73 0.16 5.47
C PHE A 139 7.24 1.49 6.09
N GLY A 140 8.16 2.38 6.48
CA GLY A 140 7.82 3.71 7.00
C GLY A 140 7.25 3.74 8.42
N THR A 141 7.09 2.60 9.11
CA THR A 141 6.58 2.58 10.49
C THR A 141 7.53 3.17 11.52
N LEU A 142 8.77 3.48 11.12
CA LEU A 142 9.81 4.14 11.93
C LEU A 142 10.12 5.55 11.45
N LEU A 143 9.44 6.07 10.44
CA LEU A 143 9.66 7.46 10.04
C LEU A 143 9.22 8.37 11.21
N PRO A 144 10.11 9.24 11.70
CA PRO A 144 9.69 10.22 12.70
C PRO A 144 8.61 11.09 12.07
N PHE A 145 7.49 11.24 12.77
CA PHE A 145 6.52 12.26 12.41
C PHE A 145 7.24 13.60 12.50
N PRO A 146 7.08 14.51 11.53
CA PRO A 146 7.55 15.88 11.71
C PRO A 146 6.90 16.43 12.98
N GLU A 147 7.71 16.99 13.86
CA GLU A 147 7.28 17.70 15.06
C GLU A 147 6.40 18.89 14.72
#